data_62d12ca82a05053497934ddd4250384f
#
_entry.id   62d12ca82a05053497934ddd4250384f
#
_cell.length_a   1.000
_cell.length_b   1.000
_cell.length_c   1.000
_cell.angle_alpha   90.00
_cell.angle_beta   90.00
_cell.angle_gamma   90.00
#
_symmetry.space_group_name_H-M   'P 1'
#
loop_
_entity.id
_entity.type
_entity.pdbx_description
1 polymer ?
#
loop_
_entity_poly.entity_id
_entity_poly.type
_entity_poly.pdbx_seq_one_letter_code
_entity_poly.pdbx_strand_id
1 'polypeptide(L)'
;MIQTTAAIMATIMPREVNNTVKGNRIKYSQVAITFAGLFSSTTALAQSDLKITAQSEAEVIYQDVQTETDGNLSLTTVSIVPSLIATYSSRTFSGNWSSTVTHLERENDTSGEEDTYAEYRYTAQWQPFDEYLLLQANGALNYQNTSSSSYLLTDFVTNSEGLSKTRTNTLSGTLQFINGDWITALGSAAYSVVESEESSTNSTGLDNDSTSLTGTLANGDRARRLFWTLTGSYQDTSRSTTSSGDFFTREGEFTADAMLFSDWALRVTAFHEANQINSTDNTDSATRQFNSYGAGITYRQSAERYIALTANRSDSDTDENETYVGLDIAWALSSRTSVAGSYDRRFYGESAAAQISYNTKYFRSSFSYNEDVTTTSRLLTDSESLGVFVCASDATSISDCFQPSSLAYDLGAGEQFVELTSQNLEFDDSVIIYKSANTQIGYQFSRLTLGLTWRYTESEYLEEDRLRRNYSAGTDFSYDIGSYTSLTGSITYANIEERGTSTTAGVSENINSTLGLSRTFGEHLTTSLNLSYLTTSGNLSQVSLYGNDYTDRRITFSVSYEYE
;
A
#
# COMPACT_ATOMS: atom_id res chain seq x y z
N MET A 1 22.20 26.72 -12.15
CA MET A 1 21.68 26.54 -10.78
C MET A 1 21.02 25.17 -10.55
N ILE A 2 20.80 24.37 -11.58
CA ILE A 2 20.13 23.05 -11.52
C ILE A 2 21.10 21.89 -11.18
N GLN A 3 22.39 22.09 -11.30
CA GLN A 3 23.38 21.01 -11.03
C GLN A 3 23.75 20.82 -9.55
N THR A 4 23.35 21.73 -8.67
CA THR A 4 23.75 21.67 -7.25
C THR A 4 22.77 20.89 -6.37
N THR A 5 21.51 20.77 -6.77
CA THR A 5 20.47 20.07 -5.98
C THR A 5 20.52 18.55 -6.16
N ALA A 6 20.89 18.07 -7.35
CA ALA A 6 21.07 16.62 -7.60
C ALA A 6 22.32 16.04 -6.90
N ALA A 7 23.33 16.88 -6.61
CA ALA A 7 24.56 16.44 -5.93
C ALA A 7 24.36 16.22 -4.42
N ILE A 8 23.35 16.85 -3.80
CA ILE A 8 23.10 16.73 -2.35
C ILE A 8 22.36 15.41 -2.03
N MET A 9 21.48 14.93 -2.91
CA MET A 9 20.82 13.64 -2.72
C MET A 9 21.74 12.43 -2.95
N ALA A 10 22.74 12.55 -3.81
CA ALA A 10 23.67 11.46 -4.10
C ALA A 10 24.75 11.23 -3.01
N THR A 11 24.91 12.17 -2.06
CA THR A 11 25.98 12.11 -1.04
C THR A 11 25.49 11.53 0.30
N ILE A 12 24.21 11.25 0.46
CA ILE A 12 23.60 10.72 1.71
C ILE A 12 23.40 9.20 1.67
N MET A 13 23.77 8.52 0.58
CA MET A 13 23.75 7.05 0.57
C MET A 13 24.96 6.52 1.36
N PRO A 14 24.79 5.77 2.45
CA PRO A 14 25.89 5.12 3.12
C PRO A 14 26.46 4.03 2.21
N ARG A 15 27.73 4.18 1.86
CA ARG A 15 28.50 3.17 1.17
C ARG A 15 28.75 2.04 2.16
N GLU A 16 28.27 0.85 1.89
CA GLU A 16 28.57 -0.34 2.68
C GLU A 16 30.07 -0.52 2.83
N VAL A 17 30.53 -0.50 4.06
CA VAL A 17 31.88 -0.94 4.43
C VAL A 17 31.72 -2.25 5.17
N ASN A 18 31.95 -3.34 4.45
CA ASN A 18 32.19 -4.64 5.02
C ASN A 18 33.42 -4.57 5.94
N ASN A 19 33.22 -4.56 7.24
CA ASN A 19 34.30 -4.74 8.19
C ASN A 19 33.82 -5.53 9.42
N THR A 20 34.20 -6.79 9.41
CA THR A 20 34.40 -7.61 10.61
C THR A 20 35.32 -6.88 11.59
N VAL A 21 34.83 -6.31 12.66
CA VAL A 21 35.68 -5.86 13.77
C VAL A 21 34.99 -6.05 15.12
N LYS A 22 35.75 -6.78 15.95
CA LYS A 22 35.61 -6.95 17.39
C LYS A 22 35.25 -5.70 18.16
N GLY A 23 34.42 -5.91 19.17
CA GLY A 23 33.96 -5.01 20.20
C GLY A 23 34.75 -3.75 20.47
N ASN A 24 34.06 -2.63 20.33
CA ASN A 24 34.40 -1.40 21.05
C ASN A 24 33.12 -0.62 21.34
N ARG A 25 32.87 -0.38 22.62
CA ARG A 25 31.79 0.48 23.10
C ARG A 25 31.97 1.89 22.51
N ILE A 26 31.16 2.25 21.55
CA ILE A 26 31.09 3.61 21.00
C ILE A 26 30.31 4.47 21.99
N LYS A 27 30.96 5.47 22.55
CA LYS A 27 30.35 6.45 23.46
C LYS A 27 29.35 7.31 22.67
N TYR A 28 28.10 7.26 23.04
CA TYR A 28 26.94 7.96 22.44
C TYR A 28 27.05 9.49 22.27
N SER A 29 28.10 10.13 22.77
CA SER A 29 28.33 11.58 22.65
C SER A 29 28.80 12.04 21.26
N GLN A 30 29.13 11.14 20.33
CA GLN A 30 29.63 11.53 19.01
C GLN A 30 28.58 11.48 17.88
N VAL A 31 27.47 10.79 18.06
CA VAL A 31 26.40 10.69 17.04
C VAL A 31 25.54 11.97 17.03
N ALA A 32 25.32 12.60 18.18
CA ALA A 32 24.54 13.82 18.28
C ALA A 32 25.24 15.07 17.69
N ILE A 33 26.56 15.06 17.59
CA ILE A 33 27.35 16.26 17.15
C ILE A 33 27.49 16.31 15.61
N THR A 34 27.39 15.18 14.91
CA THR A 34 27.55 15.14 13.44
C THR A 34 26.31 15.65 12.71
N PHE A 35 25.12 15.60 13.31
CA PHE A 35 23.89 16.13 12.73
C PHE A 35 23.74 17.65 12.82
N ALA A 36 24.31 18.30 13.83
CA ALA A 36 24.21 19.75 14.01
C ALA A 36 25.09 20.57 13.04
N GLY A 37 26.05 19.97 12.36
CA GLY A 37 27.00 20.64 11.47
C GLY A 37 26.54 20.87 10.03
N LEU A 38 25.45 20.25 9.59
CA LEU A 38 24.98 20.30 8.19
C LEU A 38 23.96 21.41 7.88
N PHE A 39 23.49 22.14 8.88
CA PHE A 39 22.38 23.11 8.73
C PHE A 39 22.76 24.59 8.74
N SER A 40 24.04 24.96 8.66
CA SER A 40 24.45 26.36 8.78
C SER A 40 24.57 27.14 7.46
N SER A 41 24.02 26.69 6.34
CA SER A 41 24.05 27.41 5.04
C SER A 41 22.70 27.59 4.38
N THR A 42 21.71 28.12 5.12
CA THR A 42 20.41 28.49 4.53
C THR A 42 20.25 30.00 4.45
N THR A 43 20.94 30.64 3.53
CA THR A 43 20.58 32.00 3.10
C THR A 43 20.18 31.97 1.64
N ALA A 44 18.94 32.38 1.36
CA ALA A 44 18.31 32.69 0.10
C ALA A 44 17.50 31.59 -0.60
N LEU A 45 16.37 31.19 0.02
CA LEU A 45 15.24 30.62 -0.73
C LEU A 45 13.95 31.39 -0.37
N ALA A 46 13.75 32.50 -1.05
CA ALA A 46 12.71 33.49 -0.72
C ALA A 46 11.26 33.09 -1.03
N GLN A 47 10.93 31.80 -1.20
CA GLN A 47 9.56 31.27 -1.37
C GLN A 47 9.46 29.77 -1.05
N SER A 48 10.34 29.23 -0.26
CA SER A 48 10.31 27.81 0.15
C SER A 48 10.15 27.73 1.66
N ASP A 49 9.31 26.81 2.10
CA ASP A 49 9.11 26.49 3.52
C ASP A 49 9.79 25.15 3.81
N LEU A 50 10.71 25.15 4.76
CA LEU A 50 11.36 23.93 5.27
C LEU A 50 11.02 23.84 6.76
N LYS A 51 10.21 22.83 7.10
CA LYS A 51 9.87 22.48 8.47
C LYS A 51 10.64 21.22 8.87
N ILE A 52 11.30 21.24 10.02
CA ILE A 52 11.98 20.08 10.59
C ILE A 52 11.44 19.88 11.99
N THR A 53 10.88 18.70 12.24
CA THR A 53 10.35 18.28 13.52
C THR A 53 11.16 17.10 14.03
N ALA A 54 11.66 17.18 15.25
CA ALA A 54 12.33 16.09 15.93
C ALA A 54 11.47 15.61 17.10
N GLN A 55 11.27 14.30 17.20
CA GLN A 55 10.51 13.69 18.28
C GLN A 55 11.35 12.59 18.93
N SER A 56 11.17 12.39 20.21
CA SER A 56 11.73 11.23 20.91
C SER A 56 10.70 10.67 21.84
N GLU A 57 10.47 9.37 21.71
CA GLU A 57 9.56 8.60 22.54
C GLU A 57 10.34 7.60 23.39
N ALA A 58 9.99 7.48 24.66
CA ALA A 58 10.49 6.47 25.58
C ALA A 58 9.31 5.63 26.06
N GLU A 59 9.45 4.32 25.97
CA GLU A 59 8.38 3.39 26.29
C GLU A 59 8.84 2.33 27.29
N VAL A 60 7.92 1.89 28.12
CA VAL A 60 8.06 0.70 28.97
C VAL A 60 6.91 -0.23 28.62
N ILE A 61 7.24 -1.43 28.17
CA ILE A 61 6.32 -2.44 27.70
C ILE A 61 6.38 -3.62 28.66
N TYR A 62 5.27 -3.95 29.30
CA TYR A 62 5.08 -5.20 30.01
C TYR A 62 4.26 -6.14 29.15
N GLN A 63 4.78 -7.34 28.92
CA GLN A 63 4.20 -8.33 28.02
C GLN A 63 4.02 -9.68 28.74
N ASP A 64 2.87 -10.33 28.52
CA ASP A 64 2.56 -11.69 28.96
C ASP A 64 2.12 -12.52 27.75
N VAL A 65 2.97 -13.43 27.33
CA VAL A 65 2.74 -14.34 26.21
C VAL A 65 2.41 -15.72 26.72
N GLN A 66 1.27 -16.25 26.31
CA GLN A 66 0.83 -17.61 26.61
C GLN A 66 0.90 -18.44 25.33
N THR A 67 1.68 -19.51 25.35
CA THR A 67 1.84 -20.43 24.22
C THR A 67 1.38 -21.82 24.62
N GLU A 68 0.96 -22.62 23.64
CA GLU A 68 0.55 -24.02 23.88
C GLU A 68 1.74 -24.92 24.23
N THR A 69 2.92 -24.62 23.69
CA THR A 69 4.11 -25.47 23.77
C THR A 69 5.07 -25.11 24.90
N ASP A 70 5.30 -23.81 25.15
CA ASP A 70 6.38 -23.33 26.02
C ASP A 70 5.89 -22.71 27.34
N GLY A 71 4.57 -22.66 27.55
CA GLY A 71 3.96 -22.11 28.76
C GLY A 71 3.86 -20.59 28.72
N ASN A 72 3.91 -19.95 29.90
CA ASN A 72 3.76 -18.50 30.02
C ASN A 72 5.13 -17.84 30.08
N LEU A 73 5.32 -16.82 29.25
CA LEU A 73 6.50 -15.97 29.22
C LEU A 73 6.10 -14.54 29.55
N SER A 74 6.67 -13.96 30.61
CA SER A 74 6.47 -12.55 30.95
C SER A 74 7.76 -11.79 30.74
N LEU A 75 7.71 -10.71 30.00
CA LEU A 75 8.87 -9.90 29.62
C LEU A 75 8.60 -8.42 29.94
N THR A 76 9.66 -7.71 30.28
CA THR A 76 9.67 -6.24 30.36
C THR A 76 10.66 -5.72 29.34
N THR A 77 10.22 -4.83 28.47
CA THR A 77 11.06 -4.20 27.44
C THR A 77 11.03 -2.69 27.63
N VAL A 78 12.19 -2.06 27.54
CA VAL A 78 12.32 -0.60 27.47
C VAL A 78 12.69 -0.24 26.04
N SER A 79 11.97 0.74 25.46
CA SER A 79 12.20 1.23 24.12
C SER A 79 12.52 2.72 24.11
N ILE A 80 13.43 3.14 23.22
CA ILE A 80 13.70 4.55 22.93
C ILE A 80 13.62 4.72 21.42
N VAL A 81 12.73 5.64 20.99
CA VAL A 81 12.37 5.83 19.60
C VAL A 81 12.56 7.30 19.19
N PRO A 82 13.79 7.74 18.86
CA PRO A 82 14.00 9.02 18.22
C PRO A 82 13.51 9.00 16.78
N SER A 83 12.79 10.05 16.36
CA SER A 83 12.33 10.26 15.00
C SER A 83 12.65 11.68 14.52
N LEU A 84 12.81 11.81 13.21
CA LEU A 84 13.06 13.09 12.54
C LEU A 84 12.19 13.17 11.29
N ILE A 85 11.47 14.28 11.15
CA ILE A 85 10.62 14.57 10.01
C ILE A 85 11.07 15.87 9.38
N ALA A 86 11.28 15.88 8.07
CA ALA A 86 11.64 17.06 7.30
C ALA A 86 10.66 17.23 6.14
N THR A 87 9.92 18.31 6.15
CA THR A 87 8.98 18.66 5.07
C THR A 87 9.48 19.91 4.36
N TYR A 88 9.60 19.84 3.05
CA TYR A 88 9.96 20.96 2.19
C TYR A 88 8.84 21.23 1.19
N SER A 89 8.43 22.48 1.07
CA SER A 89 7.41 22.90 0.11
C SER A 89 7.87 24.15 -0.63
N SER A 90 7.72 24.11 -1.96
CA SER A 90 7.91 25.24 -2.85
C SER A 90 6.83 25.21 -3.94
N ARG A 91 6.82 26.21 -4.81
CA ARG A 91 5.81 26.31 -5.89
C ARG A 91 5.76 25.08 -6.82
N THR A 92 6.90 24.48 -7.13
CA THR A 92 7.00 23.39 -8.12
C THR A 92 7.55 22.10 -7.55
N PHE A 93 8.02 22.11 -6.30
CA PHE A 93 8.60 20.94 -5.65
C PHE A 93 8.10 20.85 -4.22
N SER A 94 7.65 19.66 -3.84
CA SER A 94 7.37 19.31 -2.46
C SER A 94 8.05 18.00 -2.11
N GLY A 95 8.45 17.85 -0.86
CA GLY A 95 9.08 16.62 -0.39
C GLY A 95 8.89 16.46 1.11
N ASN A 96 8.75 15.22 1.51
CA ASN A 96 8.70 14.79 2.89
C ASN A 96 9.71 13.67 3.10
N TRP A 97 10.43 13.72 4.20
CA TRP A 97 11.33 12.66 4.63
C TRP A 97 11.13 12.42 6.11
N SER A 98 10.96 11.17 6.49
CA SER A 98 10.89 10.75 7.90
C SER A 98 11.88 9.63 8.16
N SER A 99 12.44 9.61 9.34
CA SER A 99 13.28 8.50 9.79
C SER A 99 13.06 8.26 11.27
N THR A 100 13.04 6.99 11.64
CA THR A 100 12.81 6.52 13.00
C THR A 100 13.85 5.48 13.33
N VAL A 101 14.41 5.55 14.54
CA VAL A 101 15.32 4.54 15.05
C VAL A 101 14.73 3.99 16.33
N THR A 102 14.38 2.72 16.34
CA THR A 102 13.86 2.01 17.51
C THR A 102 14.99 1.24 18.16
N HIS A 103 15.30 1.56 19.42
CA HIS A 103 16.24 0.80 20.23
C HIS A 103 15.51 0.16 21.40
N LEU A 104 15.67 -1.15 21.52
CA LEU A 104 15.00 -1.98 22.52
C LEU A 104 16.01 -2.57 23.49
N GLU A 105 15.67 -2.60 24.78
CA GLU A 105 16.40 -3.30 25.82
C GLU A 105 15.41 -4.25 26.54
N ARG A 106 15.63 -5.56 26.40
CA ARG A 106 14.75 -6.60 26.94
C ARG A 106 15.33 -7.16 28.22
N GLU A 107 14.48 -7.39 29.22
CA GLU A 107 14.84 -8.13 30.42
C GLU A 107 15.01 -9.61 30.07
N ASN A 108 16.18 -10.20 30.32
CA ASN A 108 16.53 -11.59 30.01
C ASN A 108 16.76 -11.90 28.52
N ASP A 109 17.35 -10.98 27.78
CA ASP A 109 17.75 -11.23 26.39
C ASP A 109 18.84 -12.32 26.32
N THR A 110 18.45 -13.52 25.86
CA THR A 110 19.35 -14.64 25.60
C THR A 110 19.44 -15.01 24.11
N SER A 111 18.67 -14.31 23.26
CA SER A 111 18.46 -14.70 21.87
C SER A 111 19.52 -14.16 20.92
N GLY A 112 20.24 -13.09 21.28
CA GLY A 112 21.16 -12.39 20.38
C GLY A 112 20.45 -11.66 19.24
N GLU A 113 19.16 -11.34 19.41
CA GLU A 113 18.36 -10.58 18.48
C GLU A 113 18.88 -9.14 18.28
N GLU A 114 18.56 -8.55 17.13
CA GLU A 114 18.84 -7.12 16.93
C GLU A 114 18.08 -6.28 17.96
N ASP A 115 18.79 -5.34 18.55
CA ASP A 115 18.22 -4.39 19.53
C ASP A 115 17.94 -3.02 18.92
N THR A 116 18.31 -2.80 17.67
CA THR A 116 18.21 -1.49 17.02
C THR A 116 17.73 -1.62 15.60
N TYR A 117 16.59 -0.98 15.30
CA TYR A 117 15.94 -0.96 14.01
C TYR A 117 15.90 0.46 13.48
N ALA A 118 16.36 0.67 12.27
CA ALA A 118 16.33 1.97 11.62
C ALA A 118 15.42 1.92 10.39
N GLU A 119 14.41 2.77 10.37
CA GLU A 119 13.44 2.90 9.31
C GLU A 119 13.48 4.30 8.72
N TYR A 120 13.17 4.41 7.44
CA TYR A 120 12.95 5.72 6.81
C TYR A 120 11.89 5.61 5.72
N ARG A 121 11.26 6.75 5.44
CA ARG A 121 10.37 6.94 4.30
C ARG A 121 10.63 8.31 3.69
N TYR A 122 10.54 8.39 2.37
CA TYR A 122 10.56 9.67 1.68
C TYR A 122 9.55 9.70 0.53
N THR A 123 9.02 10.89 0.29
CA THR A 123 8.21 11.22 -0.87
C THR A 123 8.70 12.55 -1.43
N ALA A 124 8.80 12.65 -2.74
CA ALA A 124 9.16 13.87 -3.43
C ALA A 124 8.31 14.02 -4.68
N GLN A 125 7.79 15.21 -4.92
CA GLN A 125 6.99 15.55 -6.09
C GLN A 125 7.57 16.79 -6.75
N TRP A 126 7.71 16.74 -8.05
CA TRP A 126 8.20 17.87 -8.85
C TRP A 126 7.31 18.10 -10.06
N GLN A 127 6.78 19.30 -10.19
CA GLN A 127 5.92 19.76 -11.28
C GLN A 127 6.66 20.82 -12.12
N PRO A 128 7.58 20.42 -13.03
CA PRO A 128 8.40 21.36 -13.78
C PRO A 128 7.61 22.16 -14.84
N PHE A 129 6.48 21.65 -15.31
CA PHE A 129 5.65 22.23 -16.35
C PHE A 129 4.20 22.38 -15.91
N ASP A 130 4.00 23.00 -14.75
CA ASP A 130 2.68 23.22 -14.13
C ASP A 130 1.86 21.91 -14.11
N GLU A 131 0.68 21.88 -14.72
CA GLU A 131 -0.24 20.74 -14.70
C GLU A 131 0.13 19.60 -15.67
N TYR A 132 1.10 19.80 -16.59
CA TYR A 132 1.34 18.84 -17.67
C TYR A 132 2.26 17.68 -17.29
N LEU A 133 3.20 17.89 -16.41
CA LEU A 133 4.16 16.86 -16.01
C LEU A 133 4.34 16.85 -14.50
N LEU A 134 4.04 15.71 -13.91
CA LEU A 134 4.30 15.39 -12.52
C LEU A 134 5.37 14.30 -12.45
N LEU A 135 6.48 14.57 -11.77
CA LEU A 135 7.51 13.59 -11.42
C LEU A 135 7.43 13.29 -9.93
N GLN A 136 7.44 12.02 -9.57
CA GLN A 136 7.38 11.58 -8.18
C GLN A 136 8.49 10.57 -7.90
N ALA A 137 9.06 10.66 -6.70
CA ALA A 137 9.99 9.68 -6.18
C ALA A 137 9.54 9.31 -4.75
N ASN A 138 9.33 8.03 -4.53
CA ASN A 138 8.92 7.49 -3.23
C ASN A 138 9.90 6.39 -2.84
N GLY A 139 10.15 6.25 -1.55
CA GLY A 139 10.91 5.11 -1.06
C GLY A 139 10.76 4.94 0.44
N ALA A 140 10.98 3.72 0.87
CA ALA A 140 10.93 3.33 2.27
C ALA A 140 11.96 2.23 2.56
N LEU A 141 12.45 2.23 3.77
CA LEU A 141 13.10 1.11 4.43
C LEU A 141 12.29 0.81 5.66
N ASN A 142 11.71 -0.35 5.74
CA ASN A 142 10.90 -0.80 6.86
C ASN A 142 11.12 -2.28 7.14
N TYR A 143 10.70 -2.73 8.31
CA TYR A 143 10.72 -4.12 8.69
C TYR A 143 9.32 -4.70 8.54
N GLN A 144 9.17 -5.71 7.72
CA GLN A 144 7.89 -6.33 7.42
C GLN A 144 7.86 -7.79 7.87
N ASN A 145 6.70 -8.22 8.35
CA ASN A 145 6.49 -9.60 8.69
C ASN A 145 6.42 -10.45 7.42
N THR A 146 7.31 -11.43 7.30
CA THR A 146 7.36 -12.38 6.19
C THR A 146 6.50 -13.62 6.42
N SER A 147 5.98 -13.80 7.63
CA SER A 147 5.07 -14.91 7.94
C SER A 147 3.70 -14.63 7.36
N SER A 148 3.35 -15.35 6.33
CA SER A 148 2.06 -15.27 5.66
C SER A 148 0.88 -15.68 6.54
N SER A 149 1.13 -16.38 7.61
CA SER A 149 0.14 -16.96 8.51
C SER A 149 -0.14 -16.14 9.75
N SER A 150 0.76 -15.24 10.16
CA SER A 150 0.58 -14.35 11.32
C SER A 150 0.34 -12.90 10.88
N TYR A 151 -0.86 -12.63 10.48
CA TYR A 151 -1.31 -11.37 9.87
C TYR A 151 -1.12 -10.11 10.73
N LEU A 152 -1.16 -10.25 12.05
CA LEU A 152 -1.25 -9.10 12.96
C LEU A 152 0.02 -8.87 13.79
N LEU A 153 1.06 -9.67 13.56
CA LEU A 153 2.31 -9.62 14.30
C LEU A 153 3.43 -8.93 13.49
N THR A 154 3.33 -7.65 13.33
CA THR A 154 4.45 -6.82 12.89
C THR A 154 4.99 -6.08 14.10
N ASP A 155 5.94 -6.67 14.82
CA ASP A 155 6.39 -6.06 16.06
C ASP A 155 7.82 -6.46 16.41
N PHE A 156 8.65 -5.47 16.66
CA PHE A 156 10.03 -5.63 17.11
C PHE A 156 10.15 -6.30 18.49
N VAL A 157 9.09 -6.25 19.31
CA VAL A 157 9.10 -6.79 20.68
C VAL A 157 8.92 -8.28 20.69
N THR A 158 8.03 -8.82 19.83
CA THR A 158 7.60 -10.22 19.90
C THR A 158 8.25 -11.12 18.87
N ASN A 159 8.50 -10.63 17.67
CA ASN A 159 8.89 -11.46 16.52
C ASN A 159 9.92 -10.74 15.64
N SER A 160 11.04 -10.38 16.22
CA SER A 160 12.10 -9.71 15.48
C SER A 160 12.75 -10.61 14.44
N GLU A 161 12.86 -11.91 14.71
CA GLU A 161 13.45 -12.88 13.76
C GLU A 161 12.57 -13.15 12.53
N GLY A 162 11.26 -12.97 12.66
CA GLY A 162 10.29 -13.10 11.56
C GLY A 162 10.17 -11.85 10.68
N LEU A 163 10.87 -10.77 11.02
CA LEU A 163 10.86 -9.53 10.27
C LEU A 163 11.95 -9.54 9.19
N SER A 164 11.56 -9.20 7.97
CA SER A 164 12.49 -8.92 6.88
C SER A 164 12.65 -7.42 6.71
N LYS A 165 13.88 -6.98 6.62
CA LYS A 165 14.21 -5.60 6.29
C LYS A 165 14.01 -5.38 4.81
N THR A 166 12.99 -4.60 4.46
CA THR A 166 12.57 -4.38 3.08
C THR A 166 12.83 -2.95 2.67
N ARG A 167 13.46 -2.78 1.52
CA ARG A 167 13.68 -1.49 0.87
C ARG A 167 12.86 -1.41 -0.40
N THR A 168 12.05 -0.39 -0.53
CA THR A 168 11.31 -0.08 -1.74
C THR A 168 11.70 1.30 -2.26
N ASN A 169 11.87 1.43 -3.57
CA ASN A 169 12.11 2.70 -4.23
C ASN A 169 11.31 2.75 -5.52
N THR A 170 10.56 3.81 -5.76
CA THR A 170 9.78 4.02 -6.96
C THR A 170 10.03 5.42 -7.51
N LEU A 171 10.33 5.49 -8.78
CA LEU A 171 10.39 6.73 -9.55
C LEU A 171 9.30 6.70 -10.60
N SER A 172 8.41 7.68 -10.60
CA SER A 172 7.32 7.77 -11.58
C SER A 172 7.22 9.14 -12.22
N GLY A 173 6.67 9.14 -13.42
CA GLY A 173 6.38 10.36 -14.17
C GLY A 173 5.00 10.25 -14.82
N THR A 174 4.15 11.25 -14.59
CA THR A 174 2.81 11.33 -15.16
C THR A 174 2.73 12.54 -16.08
N LEU A 175 2.33 12.28 -17.31
CA LEU A 175 2.06 13.30 -18.34
C LEU A 175 0.54 13.45 -18.48
N GLN A 176 0.03 14.68 -18.31
CA GLN A 176 -1.40 14.97 -18.34
C GLN A 176 -1.72 16.03 -19.40
N PHE A 177 -2.60 15.68 -20.31
CA PHE A 177 -3.20 16.61 -21.28
C PHE A 177 -4.72 16.42 -21.26
N ILE A 178 -5.36 16.89 -20.17
CA ILE A 178 -6.77 16.61 -19.88
C ILE A 178 -7.74 17.67 -20.45
N ASN A 179 -7.26 18.87 -20.77
CA ASN A 179 -8.09 19.99 -21.25
C ASN A 179 -8.05 20.14 -22.77
N GLY A 180 -7.93 19.03 -23.50
CA GLY A 180 -7.85 19.07 -24.97
C GLY A 180 -9.20 19.18 -25.65
N ASP A 181 -9.35 20.12 -26.58
CA ASP A 181 -10.58 20.28 -27.39
C ASP A 181 -10.96 19.00 -28.17
N TRP A 182 -9.97 18.31 -28.76
CA TRP A 182 -10.18 17.18 -29.64
C TRP A 182 -9.74 15.85 -29.06
N ILE A 183 -8.66 15.86 -28.32
CA ILE A 183 -8.04 14.68 -27.72
C ILE A 183 -7.59 15.03 -26.31
N THR A 184 -7.84 14.13 -25.38
CA THR A 184 -7.23 14.12 -24.06
C THR A 184 -6.25 12.97 -23.97
N ALA A 185 -5.15 13.15 -23.24
CA ALA A 185 -4.13 12.14 -23.05
C ALA A 185 -3.65 12.14 -21.60
N LEU A 186 -3.54 10.95 -21.04
CA LEU A 186 -2.93 10.70 -19.74
C LEU A 186 -1.93 9.57 -19.96
N GLY A 187 -0.70 9.74 -19.49
CA GLY A 187 0.33 8.69 -19.56
C GLY A 187 1.14 8.68 -18.30
N SER A 188 1.46 7.51 -17.78
CA SER A 188 2.39 7.35 -16.68
C SER A 188 3.44 6.29 -16.98
N ALA A 189 4.63 6.51 -16.44
CA ALA A 189 5.73 5.57 -16.45
C ALA A 189 6.27 5.48 -15.03
N ALA A 190 6.51 4.28 -14.55
CA ALA A 190 7.14 4.07 -13.26
C ALA A 190 8.20 2.98 -13.33
N TYR A 191 9.25 3.15 -12.54
CA TYR A 191 10.30 2.17 -12.29
C TYR A 191 10.39 1.96 -10.79
N SER A 192 10.30 0.70 -10.36
CA SER A 192 10.30 0.32 -8.95
C SER A 192 11.37 -0.73 -8.68
N VAL A 193 12.02 -0.65 -7.54
CA VAL A 193 12.97 -1.64 -7.04
C VAL A 193 12.52 -2.06 -5.65
N VAL A 194 12.45 -3.37 -5.42
CA VAL A 194 12.14 -3.99 -4.13
C VAL A 194 13.28 -4.92 -3.74
N GLU A 195 13.91 -4.62 -2.63
CA GLU A 195 14.95 -5.46 -2.04
C GLU A 195 14.50 -5.88 -0.64
N SER A 196 14.53 -7.17 -0.31
CA SER A 196 14.28 -7.66 1.04
C SER A 196 15.37 -8.62 1.49
N GLU A 197 15.76 -8.50 2.76
CA GLU A 197 16.71 -9.44 3.37
C GLU A 197 16.00 -10.76 3.70
N GLU A 198 16.76 -11.86 3.75
CA GLU A 198 16.26 -13.14 4.26
C GLU A 198 15.85 -12.98 5.73
N SER A 199 14.81 -13.70 6.15
CA SER A 199 14.39 -13.78 7.54
C SER A 199 14.40 -15.22 8.02
N SER A 200 14.25 -15.46 9.31
CA SER A 200 14.18 -16.82 9.87
C SER A 200 13.00 -17.64 9.32
N THR A 201 11.94 -16.94 8.87
CA THR A 201 10.73 -17.55 8.30
C THR A 201 10.71 -17.60 6.78
N ASN A 202 11.55 -16.80 6.12
CA ASN A 202 11.69 -16.80 4.67
C ASN A 202 13.18 -16.85 4.29
N SER A 203 13.60 -17.97 3.72
CA SER A 203 14.99 -18.23 3.32
C SER A 203 15.38 -17.60 1.97
N THR A 204 14.45 -16.95 1.30
CA THR A 204 14.68 -16.28 0.01
C THR A 204 14.33 -14.82 0.13
N GLY A 205 15.32 -13.93 0.06
CA GLY A 205 15.07 -12.49 -0.07
C GLY A 205 14.45 -12.15 -1.43
N LEU A 206 13.84 -10.98 -1.53
CA LEU A 206 13.41 -10.41 -2.81
C LEU A 206 14.48 -9.42 -3.31
N ASP A 207 14.75 -9.46 -4.60
CA ASP A 207 15.59 -8.47 -5.30
C ASP A 207 15.01 -8.33 -6.71
N ASN A 208 13.96 -7.52 -6.83
CA ASN A 208 13.15 -7.40 -8.03
C ASN A 208 13.11 -5.96 -8.49
N ASP A 209 13.20 -5.78 -9.79
CA ASP A 209 12.89 -4.51 -10.42
C ASP A 209 11.71 -4.62 -11.39
N SER A 210 10.90 -3.59 -11.43
CA SER A 210 9.75 -3.54 -12.32
C SER A 210 9.64 -2.20 -13.05
N THR A 211 9.25 -2.28 -14.32
CA THR A 211 8.93 -1.14 -15.17
C THR A 211 7.46 -1.20 -15.53
N SER A 212 6.71 -0.14 -15.30
CA SER A 212 5.32 -0.03 -15.73
C SER A 212 5.10 1.21 -16.61
N LEU A 213 4.31 1.02 -17.66
CA LEU A 213 3.86 2.09 -18.55
C LEU A 213 2.34 1.98 -18.68
N THR A 214 1.62 3.07 -18.44
CA THR A 214 0.17 3.13 -18.68
C THR A 214 -0.16 4.35 -19.52
N GLY A 215 -1.17 4.24 -20.35
CA GLY A 215 -1.60 5.34 -21.20
C GLY A 215 -3.08 5.29 -21.49
N THR A 216 -3.72 6.46 -21.48
CA THR A 216 -5.10 6.64 -21.87
C THR A 216 -5.19 7.77 -22.88
N LEU A 217 -5.78 7.50 -24.01
CA LEU A 217 -6.15 8.49 -25.02
C LEU A 217 -7.69 8.48 -25.14
N ALA A 218 -8.29 9.63 -25.12
CA ALA A 218 -9.74 9.73 -25.27
C ALA A 218 -10.11 10.96 -26.12
N ASN A 219 -11.38 11.02 -26.51
CA ASN A 219 -11.88 12.20 -27.18
C ASN A 219 -11.84 13.42 -26.25
N GLY A 220 -11.62 14.59 -26.83
CA GLY A 220 -11.66 15.86 -26.10
C GLY A 220 -13.09 16.43 -25.93
N ASP A 221 -13.16 17.59 -25.30
CA ASP A 221 -14.41 18.25 -24.86
C ASP A 221 -15.38 18.65 -25.99
N ARG A 222 -14.89 18.74 -27.22
CA ARG A 222 -15.73 19.05 -28.40
C ARG A 222 -16.45 17.83 -28.97
N ALA A 223 -16.18 16.62 -28.49
CA ALA A 223 -16.90 15.43 -28.95
C ALA A 223 -18.39 15.53 -28.61
N ARG A 224 -19.24 15.24 -29.60
CA ARG A 224 -20.72 15.28 -29.43
C ARG A 224 -21.41 14.02 -29.91
N ARG A 225 -20.80 13.32 -30.87
CA ARG A 225 -21.43 12.18 -31.53
C ARG A 225 -20.59 10.90 -31.46
N LEU A 226 -19.29 11.04 -31.33
CA LEU A 226 -18.38 9.92 -31.21
C LEU A 226 -17.55 10.09 -29.94
N PHE A 227 -17.72 9.19 -29.00
CA PHE A 227 -16.92 9.10 -27.79
C PHE A 227 -16.06 7.86 -27.89
N TRP A 228 -14.76 8.01 -27.69
CA TRP A 228 -13.84 6.89 -27.77
C TRP A 228 -12.76 7.00 -26.69
N THR A 229 -12.31 5.85 -26.24
CA THR A 229 -11.21 5.71 -25.31
C THR A 229 -10.31 4.58 -25.76
N LEU A 230 -9.02 4.79 -25.73
CA LEU A 230 -7.98 3.79 -25.92
C LEU A 230 -7.12 3.80 -24.67
N THR A 231 -7.08 2.69 -23.96
CA THR A 231 -6.19 2.46 -22.83
C THR A 231 -5.15 1.43 -23.19
N GLY A 232 -3.98 1.54 -22.60
CA GLY A 232 -2.91 0.57 -22.77
C GLY A 232 -2.04 0.53 -21.54
N SER A 233 -1.62 -0.67 -21.16
CA SER A 233 -0.65 -0.90 -20.10
C SER A 233 0.43 -1.89 -20.56
N TYR A 234 1.62 -1.69 -20.06
CA TYR A 234 2.75 -2.59 -20.20
C TYR A 234 3.46 -2.67 -18.85
N GLN A 235 3.78 -3.84 -18.43
CA GLN A 235 4.54 -4.09 -17.23
C GLN A 235 5.54 -5.20 -17.48
N ASP A 236 6.74 -5.00 -16.95
CA ASP A 236 7.84 -5.94 -16.97
C ASP A 236 8.44 -6.01 -15.56
N THR A 237 8.64 -7.22 -15.04
CA THR A 237 9.23 -7.47 -13.74
C THR A 237 10.34 -8.49 -13.87
N SER A 238 11.55 -8.07 -13.57
CA SER A 238 12.72 -8.93 -13.46
C SER A 238 12.79 -9.48 -12.04
N ARG A 239 12.86 -10.80 -11.92
CA ARG A 239 12.82 -11.52 -10.64
C ARG A 239 14.16 -12.15 -10.34
N SER A 240 14.65 -12.02 -9.11
CA SER A 240 16.01 -12.47 -8.72
C SER A 240 16.13 -13.97 -8.52
N THR A 241 15.04 -14.66 -8.22
CA THR A 241 15.07 -16.11 -8.02
C THR A 241 15.22 -16.84 -9.34
N THR A 242 16.26 -17.67 -9.45
CA THR A 242 16.62 -18.41 -10.67
C THR A 242 15.54 -19.37 -11.16
N SER A 243 14.58 -19.73 -10.29
CA SER A 243 13.45 -20.61 -10.63
C SER A 243 12.27 -19.86 -11.25
N SER A 244 12.12 -18.57 -10.98
CA SER A 244 10.89 -17.84 -11.31
C SER A 244 10.93 -17.09 -12.65
N GLY A 245 12.11 -16.80 -13.23
CA GLY A 245 12.22 -16.08 -14.52
C GLY A 245 11.50 -14.71 -14.56
N ASP A 246 11.64 -13.98 -15.64
CA ASP A 246 11.00 -12.67 -15.80
C ASP A 246 9.51 -12.79 -16.11
N PHE A 247 8.73 -11.82 -15.67
CA PHE A 247 7.30 -11.73 -15.94
C PHE A 247 6.98 -10.45 -16.68
N PHE A 248 6.25 -10.53 -17.78
CA PHE A 248 5.67 -9.33 -18.37
C PHE A 248 4.16 -9.51 -18.64
N THR A 249 3.44 -8.40 -18.57
CA THR A 249 2.05 -8.29 -19.02
C THR A 249 1.88 -7.05 -19.89
N ARG A 250 1.05 -7.17 -20.91
CA ARG A 250 0.60 -6.04 -21.72
C ARG A 250 -0.88 -6.15 -21.96
N GLU A 251 -1.54 -5.01 -21.92
CA GLU A 251 -2.98 -4.92 -22.09
C GLU A 251 -3.30 -3.71 -22.97
N GLY A 252 -4.31 -3.84 -23.78
CA GLY A 252 -4.83 -2.76 -24.63
C GLY A 252 -6.34 -2.88 -24.77
N GLU A 253 -7.06 -1.81 -24.45
CA GLU A 253 -8.50 -1.75 -24.57
C GLU A 253 -8.92 -0.56 -25.43
N PHE A 254 -9.84 -0.78 -26.32
CA PHE A 254 -10.46 0.25 -27.13
C PHE A 254 -11.98 0.17 -27.00
N THR A 255 -12.59 1.29 -26.67
CA THR A 255 -14.04 1.47 -26.67
C THR A 255 -14.44 2.66 -27.52
N ALA A 256 -15.53 2.55 -28.28
CA ALA A 256 -16.09 3.64 -29.06
C ALA A 256 -17.61 3.60 -29.07
N ASP A 257 -18.22 4.73 -28.70
CA ASP A 257 -19.66 4.95 -28.67
C ASP A 257 -20.07 5.95 -29.77
N ALA A 258 -20.80 5.48 -30.77
CA ALA A 258 -21.38 6.32 -31.82
C ALA A 258 -22.83 6.65 -31.48
N MET A 259 -23.11 7.93 -31.16
CA MET A 259 -24.48 8.40 -30.80
C MET A 259 -25.42 8.26 -31.99
N LEU A 260 -26.48 7.49 -31.81
CA LEU A 260 -27.51 7.26 -32.80
C LEU A 260 -28.65 8.29 -32.69
N PHE A 261 -29.24 8.38 -31.51
CA PHE A 261 -30.32 9.31 -31.21
C PHE A 261 -30.38 9.58 -29.70
N SER A 262 -30.65 10.84 -29.32
CA SER A 262 -30.70 11.26 -27.92
C SER A 262 -29.52 10.69 -27.10
N ASP A 263 -29.80 9.84 -26.13
CA ASP A 263 -28.86 9.27 -25.19
C ASP A 263 -28.40 7.83 -25.56
N TRP A 264 -28.78 7.33 -26.73
CA TRP A 264 -28.44 5.98 -27.16
C TRP A 264 -27.30 5.97 -28.19
N ALA A 265 -26.34 5.11 -27.95
CA ALA A 265 -25.19 4.90 -28.83
C ALA A 265 -25.02 3.43 -29.22
N LEU A 266 -24.37 3.22 -30.36
CA LEU A 266 -23.79 1.94 -30.73
C LEU A 266 -22.38 1.88 -30.16
N ARG A 267 -22.05 0.82 -29.40
CA ARG A 267 -20.72 0.58 -28.85
C ARG A 267 -19.95 -0.46 -29.66
N VAL A 268 -18.68 -0.23 -29.84
CA VAL A 268 -17.70 -1.20 -30.33
C VAL A 268 -16.58 -1.30 -29.31
N THR A 269 -16.16 -2.52 -29.01
CA THR A 269 -15.07 -2.82 -28.08
C THR A 269 -14.03 -3.71 -28.73
N ALA A 270 -12.78 -3.52 -28.37
CA ALA A 270 -11.67 -4.42 -28.69
C ALA A 270 -10.74 -4.49 -27.49
N PHE A 271 -10.32 -5.68 -27.13
CA PHE A 271 -9.41 -5.93 -26.02
C PHE A 271 -8.31 -6.89 -26.44
N HIS A 272 -7.10 -6.64 -25.98
CA HIS A 272 -5.92 -7.48 -26.18
C HIS A 272 -5.16 -7.59 -24.88
N GLU A 273 -4.83 -8.79 -24.47
CA GLU A 273 -4.00 -9.10 -23.32
C GLU A 273 -2.97 -10.15 -23.70
N ALA A 274 -1.72 -9.99 -23.22
CA ALA A 274 -0.69 -11.00 -23.35
C ALA A 274 0.17 -11.02 -22.09
N ASN A 275 0.28 -12.20 -21.47
CA ASN A 275 1.02 -12.47 -20.27
C ASN A 275 2.10 -13.51 -20.54
N GLN A 276 3.33 -13.24 -20.15
CA GLN A 276 4.41 -14.22 -20.18
C GLN A 276 4.62 -14.75 -18.77
N ILE A 277 4.35 -16.05 -18.60
CA ILE A 277 4.55 -16.76 -17.35
C ILE A 277 5.62 -17.81 -17.63
N ASN A 278 6.74 -17.73 -16.92
CA ASN A 278 7.80 -18.70 -17.05
C ASN A 278 7.51 -19.90 -16.12
N SER A 279 7.44 -21.09 -16.69
CA SER A 279 7.29 -22.31 -15.93
C SER A 279 8.66 -22.90 -15.62
N THR A 280 8.89 -23.27 -14.37
CA THR A 280 10.13 -23.87 -13.87
C THR A 280 10.52 -25.18 -14.53
N ASP A 281 9.56 -25.88 -15.15
CA ASP A 281 9.78 -27.23 -15.71
C ASP A 281 10.08 -27.26 -17.21
N ASN A 282 9.93 -26.17 -17.93
CA ASN A 282 10.18 -26.14 -19.37
C ASN A 282 10.97 -24.90 -19.78
N THR A 283 11.97 -25.10 -20.59
CA THR A 283 12.80 -24.08 -21.24
C THR A 283 12.03 -23.17 -22.20
N ASP A 284 10.73 -23.34 -22.37
CA ASP A 284 9.90 -22.54 -23.25
C ASP A 284 8.96 -21.66 -22.40
N SER A 285 9.27 -20.36 -22.34
CA SER A 285 8.35 -19.35 -21.81
C SER A 285 7.04 -19.36 -22.58
N ALA A 286 5.94 -19.67 -21.93
CA ALA A 286 4.62 -19.67 -22.57
C ALA A 286 4.02 -18.26 -22.47
N THR A 287 3.87 -17.59 -23.61
CA THR A 287 3.04 -16.37 -23.67
C THR A 287 1.60 -16.77 -23.87
N ARG A 288 0.72 -16.39 -22.93
CA ARG A 288 -0.73 -16.57 -23.06
C ARG A 288 -1.32 -15.29 -23.66
N GLN A 289 -2.04 -15.44 -24.77
CA GLN A 289 -2.70 -14.31 -25.44
C GLN A 289 -4.22 -14.49 -25.39
N PHE A 290 -4.89 -13.39 -25.10
CA PHE A 290 -6.34 -13.31 -25.12
C PHE A 290 -6.76 -12.04 -25.88
N ASN A 291 -7.63 -12.21 -26.86
CA ASN A 291 -8.21 -11.10 -27.61
C ASN A 291 -9.73 -11.18 -27.49
N SER A 292 -10.39 -10.04 -27.50
CA SER A 292 -11.85 -10.01 -27.67
C SER A 292 -12.29 -8.82 -28.51
N TYR A 293 -13.39 -9.04 -29.24
CA TYR A 293 -14.03 -8.02 -30.05
C TYR A 293 -15.53 -8.05 -29.80
N GLY A 294 -16.14 -6.91 -29.59
CA GLY A 294 -17.53 -6.81 -29.26
C GLY A 294 -18.28 -5.66 -29.91
N ALA A 295 -19.59 -5.81 -29.95
CA ALA A 295 -20.48 -4.73 -30.31
C ALA A 295 -21.72 -4.76 -29.40
N GLY A 296 -22.30 -3.59 -29.16
CA GLY A 296 -23.44 -3.48 -28.25
C GLY A 296 -24.12 -2.12 -28.28
N ILE A 297 -24.85 -1.86 -27.24
CA ILE A 297 -25.60 -0.63 -27.06
C ILE A 297 -25.18 0.08 -25.77
N THR A 298 -25.11 1.40 -25.82
CA THR A 298 -24.84 2.25 -24.65
C THR A 298 -25.99 3.23 -24.46
N TYR A 299 -26.48 3.31 -23.25
CA TYR A 299 -27.28 4.42 -22.79
C TYR A 299 -26.38 5.43 -22.09
N ARG A 300 -26.16 6.61 -22.68
CA ARG A 300 -25.20 7.63 -22.23
C ARG A 300 -25.87 8.98 -22.08
N GLN A 301 -26.06 9.43 -20.85
CA GLN A 301 -26.57 10.77 -20.55
C GLN A 301 -25.45 11.83 -20.51
N SER A 302 -24.24 11.43 -20.05
CA SER A 302 -23.07 12.28 -19.99
C SER A 302 -21.79 11.42 -20.03
N ALA A 303 -20.62 12.03 -19.96
CA ALA A 303 -19.35 11.31 -19.85
C ALA A 303 -19.30 10.39 -18.62
N GLU A 304 -19.87 10.83 -17.49
CA GLU A 304 -19.88 10.12 -16.21
C GLU A 304 -21.18 9.35 -15.92
N ARG A 305 -22.09 9.28 -16.90
CA ARG A 305 -23.40 8.60 -16.73
C ARG A 305 -23.71 7.79 -17.94
N TYR A 306 -23.27 6.54 -17.92
CA TYR A 306 -23.58 5.57 -18.97
C TYR A 306 -23.71 4.15 -18.43
N ILE A 307 -24.43 3.34 -19.18
CA ILE A 307 -24.52 1.89 -19.02
C ILE A 307 -24.37 1.30 -20.42
N ALA A 308 -23.44 0.40 -20.60
CA ALA A 308 -23.19 -0.29 -21.85
C ALA A 308 -23.32 -1.79 -21.69
N LEU A 309 -23.95 -2.42 -22.67
CA LEU A 309 -24.09 -3.87 -22.78
C LEU A 309 -23.55 -4.30 -24.14
N THR A 310 -22.59 -5.21 -24.15
CA THR A 310 -21.93 -5.70 -25.37
C THR A 310 -22.04 -7.22 -25.47
N ALA A 311 -22.06 -7.72 -26.68
CA ALA A 311 -21.80 -9.11 -26.99
C ALA A 311 -20.41 -9.20 -27.60
N ASN A 312 -19.53 -9.92 -26.92
CA ASN A 312 -18.12 -10.04 -27.24
C ASN A 312 -17.81 -11.47 -27.68
N ARG A 313 -16.82 -11.61 -28.55
CA ARG A 313 -16.26 -12.91 -28.94
C ARG A 313 -14.77 -12.91 -28.58
N SER A 314 -14.39 -13.95 -27.84
CA SER A 314 -12.97 -14.17 -27.50
C SER A 314 -12.24 -14.94 -28.60
N ASP A 315 -10.95 -14.70 -28.68
CA ASP A 315 -9.96 -15.43 -29.46
C ASP A 315 -8.73 -15.62 -28.58
N SER A 316 -8.51 -16.83 -28.12
CA SER A 316 -7.47 -17.19 -27.14
C SER A 316 -6.61 -18.33 -27.68
N ASP A 317 -5.32 -18.30 -27.36
CA ASP A 317 -4.40 -19.39 -27.73
C ASP A 317 -4.60 -20.66 -26.87
N THR A 318 -5.26 -20.54 -25.71
CA THR A 318 -5.37 -21.60 -24.71
C THR A 318 -6.77 -22.19 -24.61
N ASP A 319 -7.82 -21.41 -24.93
CA ASP A 319 -9.22 -21.79 -24.76
C ASP A 319 -9.99 -21.76 -26.07
N GLU A 320 -11.14 -22.46 -26.10
CA GLU A 320 -12.07 -22.36 -27.22
C GLU A 320 -12.66 -20.96 -27.34
N ASN A 321 -12.85 -20.50 -28.58
CA ASN A 321 -13.45 -19.20 -28.86
C ASN A 321 -14.90 -19.16 -28.37
N GLU A 322 -15.19 -18.33 -27.39
CA GLU A 322 -16.52 -18.22 -26.79
C GLU A 322 -17.16 -16.84 -27.07
N THR A 323 -18.49 -16.84 -26.99
CA THR A 323 -19.25 -15.59 -27.02
C THR A 323 -19.80 -15.31 -25.63
N TYR A 324 -19.54 -14.10 -25.11
CA TYR A 324 -19.96 -13.70 -23.78
C TYR A 324 -20.54 -12.28 -23.78
N VAL A 325 -21.19 -11.91 -22.67
CA VAL A 325 -21.79 -10.59 -22.48
C VAL A 325 -20.84 -9.74 -21.65
N GLY A 326 -20.51 -8.55 -22.15
CA GLY A 326 -19.80 -7.53 -21.41
C GLY A 326 -20.75 -6.46 -20.87
N LEU A 327 -20.48 -5.96 -19.67
CA LEU A 327 -21.21 -4.88 -19.00
C LEU A 327 -20.20 -3.82 -18.55
N ASP A 328 -20.50 -2.54 -18.83
CA ASP A 328 -19.71 -1.43 -18.35
C ASP A 328 -20.64 -0.31 -17.85
N ILE A 329 -20.45 0.12 -16.62
CA ILE A 329 -21.31 1.08 -15.93
C ILE A 329 -20.44 2.17 -15.32
N ALA A 330 -20.75 3.41 -15.62
CA ALA A 330 -20.31 4.57 -14.84
C ALA A 330 -21.54 5.44 -14.57
N TRP A 331 -21.86 5.66 -13.29
CA TRP A 331 -23.08 6.38 -12.93
C TRP A 331 -22.86 7.27 -11.71
N ALA A 332 -22.67 8.56 -11.96
CA ALA A 332 -22.73 9.58 -10.93
C ALA A 332 -24.20 9.82 -10.54
N LEU A 333 -24.68 9.10 -9.50
CA LEU A 333 -26.04 9.23 -8.98
C LEU A 333 -26.32 10.63 -8.43
N SER A 334 -25.32 11.22 -7.81
CA SER A 334 -25.34 12.59 -7.29
C SER A 334 -23.91 13.14 -7.20
N SER A 335 -23.72 14.40 -6.80
CA SER A 335 -22.42 14.95 -6.45
C SER A 335 -21.73 14.26 -5.24
N ARG A 336 -22.45 13.34 -4.58
CA ARG A 336 -21.99 12.63 -3.37
C ARG A 336 -21.90 11.11 -3.55
N THR A 337 -22.41 10.60 -4.65
CA THR A 337 -22.53 9.15 -4.86
C THR A 337 -22.15 8.82 -6.28
N SER A 338 -21.17 7.96 -6.45
CA SER A 338 -20.77 7.38 -7.73
C SER A 338 -20.73 5.86 -7.65
N VAL A 339 -21.08 5.25 -8.76
CA VAL A 339 -21.00 3.81 -8.99
C VAL A 339 -20.30 3.60 -10.31
N ALA A 340 -19.27 2.78 -10.34
CA ALA A 340 -18.61 2.33 -11.55
C ALA A 340 -18.41 0.81 -11.45
N GLY A 341 -18.41 0.12 -12.59
CA GLY A 341 -18.13 -1.30 -12.61
C GLY A 341 -18.10 -1.84 -14.02
N SER A 342 -17.33 -2.89 -14.19
CA SER A 342 -17.22 -3.65 -15.43
C SER A 342 -17.36 -5.15 -15.14
N TYR A 343 -17.89 -5.87 -16.11
CA TYR A 343 -17.91 -7.32 -16.15
C TYR A 343 -17.53 -7.76 -17.55
N ASP A 344 -16.49 -8.53 -17.66
CA ASP A 344 -15.89 -8.95 -18.92
C ASP A 344 -15.27 -10.36 -18.76
N ARG A 345 -14.52 -10.82 -19.75
CA ARG A 345 -13.77 -12.08 -19.72
C ARG A 345 -12.31 -11.82 -20.05
N ARG A 346 -11.43 -12.48 -19.31
CA ARG A 346 -9.97 -12.49 -19.50
C ARG A 346 -9.49 -13.93 -19.77
N PHE A 347 -8.17 -14.13 -19.91
CA PHE A 347 -7.61 -15.47 -20.19
C PHE A 347 -7.89 -16.50 -19.08
N TYR A 348 -8.12 -16.05 -17.85
CA TYR A 348 -8.42 -16.91 -16.68
C TYR A 348 -9.92 -17.11 -16.43
N GLY A 349 -10.79 -16.55 -17.24
CA GLY A 349 -12.24 -16.68 -17.13
C GLY A 349 -12.98 -15.35 -16.97
N GLU A 350 -14.08 -15.38 -16.23
CA GLU A 350 -14.89 -14.19 -15.94
C GLU A 350 -14.12 -13.23 -15.05
N SER A 351 -14.18 -11.94 -15.36
CA SER A 351 -13.51 -10.87 -14.62
C SER A 351 -14.49 -9.74 -14.32
N ALA A 352 -14.39 -9.18 -13.14
CA ALA A 352 -15.22 -8.07 -12.70
C ALA A 352 -14.39 -7.00 -12.00
N ALA A 353 -14.82 -5.75 -12.14
CA ALA A 353 -14.36 -4.63 -11.32
C ALA A 353 -15.57 -3.82 -10.87
N ALA A 354 -15.51 -3.28 -9.65
CA ALA A 354 -16.57 -2.44 -9.12
C ALA A 354 -16.01 -1.39 -8.17
N GLN A 355 -16.55 -0.18 -8.25
CA GLN A 355 -16.23 0.90 -7.35
C GLN A 355 -17.52 1.65 -6.97
N ILE A 356 -17.76 1.79 -5.69
CA ILE A 356 -18.88 2.55 -5.14
C ILE A 356 -18.34 3.52 -4.12
N SER A 357 -18.71 4.78 -4.23
CA SER A 357 -18.34 5.78 -3.26
C SER A 357 -19.54 6.66 -2.87
N TYR A 358 -19.59 6.99 -1.58
CA TYR A 358 -20.58 7.88 -1.00
C TYR A 358 -19.92 8.83 -0.01
N ASN A 359 -20.11 10.13 -0.16
CA ASN A 359 -19.47 11.17 0.62
C ASN A 359 -20.44 12.22 1.12
N THR A 360 -20.44 12.48 2.41
CA THR A 360 -21.15 13.58 3.06
C THR A 360 -20.22 14.33 3.99
N LYS A 361 -20.71 15.38 4.63
CA LYS A 361 -19.92 16.18 5.57
C LYS A 361 -19.30 15.38 6.71
N TYR A 362 -19.96 14.33 7.19
CA TYR A 362 -19.56 13.57 8.38
C TYR A 362 -19.38 12.07 8.11
N PHE A 363 -19.72 11.62 6.93
CA PHE A 363 -19.74 10.22 6.59
C PHE A 363 -19.16 10.01 5.19
N ARG A 364 -18.18 9.14 5.06
CA ARG A 364 -17.60 8.71 3.79
C ARG A 364 -17.56 7.18 3.75
N SER A 365 -17.94 6.64 2.63
CA SER A 365 -17.89 5.20 2.40
C SER A 365 -17.34 4.91 1.01
N SER A 366 -16.46 3.94 0.90
CA SER A 366 -15.92 3.41 -0.34
C SER A 366 -16.03 1.89 -0.35
N PHE A 367 -16.35 1.34 -1.48
CA PHE A 367 -16.24 -0.08 -1.81
C PHE A 367 -15.49 -0.19 -3.12
N SER A 368 -14.53 -1.09 -3.18
CA SER A 368 -13.83 -1.47 -4.42
C SER A 368 -13.74 -2.98 -4.52
N TYR A 369 -13.83 -3.46 -5.74
CA TYR A 369 -13.53 -4.84 -6.13
C TYR A 369 -12.70 -4.81 -7.40
N ASN A 370 -11.54 -5.45 -7.40
CA ASN A 370 -10.64 -5.53 -8.54
C ASN A 370 -10.06 -6.93 -8.67
N GLU A 371 -9.79 -7.31 -9.91
CA GLU A 371 -9.06 -8.52 -10.27
C GLU A 371 -7.90 -8.13 -11.19
N ASP A 372 -6.69 -8.63 -10.90
CA ASP A 372 -5.50 -8.36 -11.72
C ASP A 372 -4.53 -9.54 -11.70
N VAL A 373 -3.70 -9.64 -12.73
CA VAL A 373 -2.57 -10.56 -12.80
C VAL A 373 -1.31 -9.78 -12.44
N THR A 374 -0.67 -10.17 -11.36
CA THR A 374 0.44 -9.40 -10.79
C THR A 374 1.47 -10.31 -10.11
N THR A 375 2.52 -9.72 -9.58
CA THR A 375 3.48 -10.39 -8.69
C THR A 375 3.35 -9.86 -7.26
N THR A 376 3.70 -10.68 -6.28
CA THR A 376 3.69 -10.25 -4.87
C THR A 376 4.63 -9.09 -4.61
N SER A 377 5.78 -9.04 -5.28
CA SER A 377 6.73 -7.93 -5.17
C SER A 377 6.15 -6.59 -5.65
N ARG A 378 5.31 -6.61 -6.67
CA ARG A 378 4.61 -5.41 -7.14
C ARG A 378 3.58 -4.90 -6.12
N LEU A 379 2.84 -5.79 -5.47
CA LEU A 379 1.88 -5.39 -4.44
C LEU A 379 2.54 -4.64 -3.27
N LEU A 380 3.84 -4.84 -3.04
CA LEU A 380 4.61 -4.09 -2.04
C LEU A 380 4.90 -2.63 -2.46
N THR A 381 4.93 -2.35 -3.77
CA THR A 381 5.21 -1.01 -4.32
C THR A 381 3.97 -0.25 -4.74
N ASP A 382 2.87 -0.96 -5.01
CA ASP A 382 1.64 -0.39 -5.55
C ASP A 382 0.68 -0.07 -4.40
N SER A 383 0.76 1.14 -3.90
CA SER A 383 -0.12 1.64 -2.84
C SER A 383 -1.32 2.38 -3.44
N GLU A 384 -2.19 1.69 -4.16
CA GLU A 384 -3.52 2.24 -4.46
C GLU A 384 -4.38 2.27 -3.18
N SER A 385 -4.14 3.28 -2.38
CA SER A 385 -4.88 3.51 -1.15
C SER A 385 -6.22 4.18 -1.44
N LEU A 386 -7.29 3.42 -1.37
CA LEU A 386 -8.67 3.91 -1.43
C LEU A 386 -9.18 4.37 -0.04
N GLY A 387 -8.31 4.95 0.78
CA GLY A 387 -8.64 5.36 2.13
C GLY A 387 -9.82 6.35 2.22
N VAL A 388 -10.56 6.27 3.31
CA VAL A 388 -11.65 7.21 3.63
C VAL A 388 -11.19 8.40 4.45
N PHE A 389 -10.00 8.30 5.05
CA PHE A 389 -9.35 9.35 5.80
C PHE A 389 -8.08 9.82 5.09
N VAL A 390 -7.82 11.11 5.17
CA VAL A 390 -6.55 11.73 4.77
C VAL A 390 -5.80 12.06 6.04
N CYS A 391 -4.58 11.57 6.12
CA CYS A 391 -3.71 11.74 7.27
C CYS A 391 -2.39 12.37 6.83
N ALA A 392 -1.71 13.01 7.76
CA ALA A 392 -0.30 13.33 7.55
C ALA A 392 0.49 12.03 7.32
N SER A 393 1.56 12.09 6.52
CA SER A 393 2.35 10.90 6.16
C SER A 393 3.05 10.24 7.36
N ASP A 394 3.09 10.93 8.50
CA ASP A 394 3.65 10.51 9.79
C ASP A 394 2.57 10.19 10.84
N ALA A 395 1.29 10.27 10.49
CA ALA A 395 0.20 9.99 11.42
C ALA A 395 0.22 8.52 11.88
N THR A 396 0.18 8.32 13.18
CA THR A 396 0.15 7.01 13.82
C THR A 396 -1.25 6.58 14.26
N SER A 397 -2.21 7.52 14.23
CA SER A 397 -3.60 7.30 14.68
C SER A 397 -4.59 8.02 13.78
N ILE A 398 -5.80 7.48 13.64
CA ILE A 398 -6.89 8.15 12.92
C ILE A 398 -7.35 9.46 13.61
N SER A 399 -6.90 9.75 14.83
CA SER A 399 -7.12 11.04 15.49
C SER A 399 -6.46 12.19 14.76
N ASP A 400 -5.36 11.93 14.06
CA ASP A 400 -4.54 12.91 13.34
C ASP A 400 -4.98 13.05 11.87
N CYS A 401 -6.07 12.42 11.53
CA CYS A 401 -6.62 12.33 10.19
C CYS A 401 -7.91 13.11 10.06
N PHE A 402 -8.24 13.52 8.85
CA PHE A 402 -9.52 14.15 8.56
C PHE A 402 -10.23 13.46 7.40
N GLN A 403 -11.55 13.64 7.35
CA GLN A 403 -12.36 13.13 6.26
C GLN A 403 -12.53 14.22 5.19
N PRO A 404 -12.01 14.02 3.97
CA PRO A 404 -12.11 15.05 2.93
C PRO A 404 -13.57 15.27 2.53
N SER A 405 -13.90 16.52 2.24
CA SER A 405 -15.29 16.94 1.91
C SER A 405 -15.69 16.62 0.46
N SER A 406 -14.74 16.25 -0.39
CA SER A 406 -14.95 15.93 -1.81
C SER A 406 -14.50 14.50 -2.12
N LEU A 407 -15.17 13.85 -3.07
CA LEU A 407 -14.75 12.56 -3.64
C LEU A 407 -13.46 12.71 -4.46
N ALA A 408 -13.30 13.87 -5.12
CA ALA A 408 -12.12 14.25 -5.88
C ALA A 408 -11.24 15.16 -5.02
N TYR A 409 -10.77 14.65 -3.89
CA TYR A 409 -9.81 15.35 -3.05
C TYR A 409 -8.39 15.09 -3.57
N ASP A 410 -7.68 16.15 -3.90
CA ASP A 410 -6.27 16.09 -4.26
C ASP A 410 -5.43 16.15 -2.99
N LEU A 411 -4.59 15.14 -2.76
CA LEU A 411 -3.71 15.07 -1.59
C LEU A 411 -2.72 16.24 -1.60
N GLY A 412 -2.60 16.92 -0.47
CA GLY A 412 -1.56 17.92 -0.24
C GLY A 412 -0.18 17.30 -0.05
N ALA A 413 0.85 18.16 -0.01
CA ALA A 413 2.21 17.72 0.29
C ALA A 413 2.27 17.15 1.71
N GLY A 414 2.76 15.92 1.85
CA GLY A 414 2.83 15.22 3.13
C GLY A 414 1.51 14.63 3.63
N GLU A 415 0.47 14.59 2.79
CA GLU A 415 -0.78 13.90 3.07
C GLU A 415 -0.83 12.55 2.34
N GLN A 416 -1.54 11.61 2.92
CA GLN A 416 -1.81 10.31 2.32
C GLN A 416 -3.23 9.86 2.66
N PHE A 417 -3.86 9.10 1.77
CA PHE A 417 -5.01 8.30 2.16
C PHE A 417 -4.54 7.16 3.05
N VAL A 418 -5.17 6.96 4.18
CA VAL A 418 -4.85 5.85 5.07
C VAL A 418 -5.82 4.73 4.85
N GLU A 419 -5.23 3.58 4.57
CA GLU A 419 -5.91 2.31 4.62
C GLU A 419 -5.93 1.80 6.06
N LEU A 420 -7.13 1.61 6.61
CA LEU A 420 -7.30 1.22 8.02
C LEU A 420 -6.92 -0.25 8.32
N THR A 421 -6.67 -1.05 7.29
CA THR A 421 -6.18 -2.43 7.42
C THR A 421 -4.94 -2.62 6.59
N SER A 422 -3.89 -3.21 7.18
CA SER A 422 -2.70 -3.62 6.45
C SER A 422 -2.99 -4.75 5.47
N GLN A 423 -2.28 -4.80 4.37
CA GLN A 423 -2.29 -5.95 3.48
C GLN A 423 -1.40 -7.04 4.09
N ASN A 424 -1.91 -8.27 4.12
CA ASN A 424 -1.08 -9.42 4.41
C ASN A 424 -0.51 -9.94 3.10
N LEU A 425 0.67 -9.45 2.76
CA LEU A 425 1.40 -9.87 1.57
C LEU A 425 2.38 -10.96 1.93
N GLU A 426 2.45 -11.96 1.10
CA GLU A 426 3.48 -12.98 1.18
C GLU A 426 4.74 -12.48 0.46
N PHE A 427 5.90 -12.73 1.06
CA PHE A 427 7.20 -12.47 0.45
C PHE A 427 7.60 -13.68 -0.40
N ASP A 428 6.84 -13.91 -1.45
CA ASP A 428 7.11 -14.90 -2.48
C ASP A 428 7.21 -14.19 -3.84
N ASP A 429 7.94 -14.75 -4.77
CA ASP A 429 8.18 -14.16 -6.08
C ASP A 429 7.30 -14.80 -7.18
N SER A 430 6.08 -15.14 -6.81
CA SER A 430 5.13 -15.84 -7.68
C SER A 430 4.25 -14.89 -8.48
N VAL A 431 3.84 -15.35 -9.66
CA VAL A 431 2.78 -14.71 -10.45
C VAL A 431 1.43 -15.22 -9.96
N ILE A 432 0.55 -14.28 -9.61
CA ILE A 432 -0.76 -14.57 -9.04
C ILE A 432 -1.89 -13.89 -9.81
N ILE A 433 -3.05 -14.52 -9.85
CA ILE A 433 -4.32 -13.84 -10.07
C ILE A 433 -4.76 -13.31 -8.70
N TYR A 434 -4.73 -12.00 -8.56
CA TYR A 434 -5.08 -11.32 -7.32
C TYR A 434 -6.47 -10.72 -7.43
N LYS A 435 -7.38 -11.17 -6.55
CA LYS A 435 -8.72 -10.61 -6.42
C LYS A 435 -8.83 -9.93 -5.07
N SER A 436 -9.28 -8.69 -5.06
CA SER A 436 -9.45 -7.92 -3.84
C SER A 436 -10.81 -7.25 -3.78
N ALA A 437 -11.46 -7.34 -2.63
CA ALA A 437 -12.62 -6.54 -2.27
C ALA A 437 -12.32 -5.76 -1.00
N ASN A 438 -12.52 -4.47 -1.03
CA ASN A 438 -12.25 -3.58 0.09
C ASN A 438 -13.45 -2.67 0.34
N THR A 439 -13.88 -2.60 1.60
CA THR A 439 -14.92 -1.67 2.05
C THR A 439 -14.38 -0.86 3.21
N GLN A 440 -14.47 0.44 3.08
CA GLN A 440 -14.10 1.37 4.16
C GLN A 440 -15.24 2.33 4.43
N ILE A 441 -15.49 2.58 5.71
CA ILE A 441 -16.50 3.51 6.19
C ILE A 441 -15.85 4.42 7.22
N GLY A 442 -15.85 5.71 6.95
CA GLY A 442 -15.37 6.73 7.85
C GLY A 442 -16.53 7.59 8.36
N TYR A 443 -16.56 7.85 9.64
CA TYR A 443 -17.49 8.78 10.28
C TYR A 443 -16.68 9.73 11.16
N GLN A 444 -16.82 11.03 10.91
CA GLN A 444 -16.14 12.07 11.67
C GLN A 444 -17.16 13.09 12.20
N PHE A 445 -17.22 13.21 13.48
CA PHE A 445 -18.03 14.19 14.19
C PHE A 445 -17.14 14.94 15.19
N SER A 446 -17.62 16.01 15.79
CA SER A 446 -16.81 16.99 16.55
C SER A 446 -15.84 16.41 17.59
N ARG A 447 -16.09 15.23 18.12
CA ARG A 447 -15.26 14.56 19.16
C ARG A 447 -15.06 13.07 18.91
N LEU A 448 -15.67 12.53 17.88
CA LEU A 448 -15.63 11.11 17.58
C LEU A 448 -15.22 10.93 16.12
N THR A 449 -14.15 10.19 15.90
CA THR A 449 -13.76 9.65 14.62
C THR A 449 -13.90 8.13 14.69
N LEU A 450 -14.58 7.55 13.73
CA LEU A 450 -14.84 6.12 13.65
C LEU A 450 -14.50 5.62 12.24
N GLY A 451 -13.68 4.57 12.15
CA GLY A 451 -13.38 3.83 10.95
C GLY A 451 -13.91 2.41 11.04
N LEU A 452 -14.50 1.90 9.97
CA LEU A 452 -14.86 0.51 9.81
C LEU A 452 -14.26 0.02 8.50
N THR A 453 -13.65 -1.15 8.52
CA THR A 453 -13.03 -1.77 7.35
C THR A 453 -13.47 -3.21 7.21
N TRP A 454 -13.61 -3.63 5.98
CA TRP A 454 -13.73 -5.03 5.61
C TRP A 454 -12.92 -5.28 4.35
N ARG A 455 -12.10 -6.32 4.35
CA ARG A 455 -11.28 -6.71 3.21
C ARG A 455 -11.39 -8.21 2.96
N TYR A 456 -11.45 -8.56 1.70
CA TYR A 456 -11.27 -9.90 1.19
C TYR A 456 -10.18 -9.89 0.15
N THR A 457 -9.24 -10.82 0.21
CA THR A 457 -8.25 -11.05 -0.84
C THR A 457 -8.20 -12.53 -1.19
N GLU A 458 -8.02 -12.82 -2.47
CA GLU A 458 -7.79 -14.15 -3.00
C GLU A 458 -6.59 -14.09 -3.93
N SER A 459 -5.59 -14.93 -3.67
CA SER A 459 -4.40 -15.11 -4.50
C SER A 459 -4.40 -16.53 -5.04
N GLU A 460 -4.56 -16.67 -6.35
CA GLU A 460 -4.41 -17.95 -7.06
C GLU A 460 -3.04 -17.96 -7.74
N TYR A 461 -2.19 -18.91 -7.34
CA TYR A 461 -0.82 -19.00 -7.83
C TYR A 461 -0.81 -19.71 -9.18
N LEU A 462 -0.32 -19.05 -10.23
CA LEU A 462 -0.34 -19.57 -11.60
C LEU A 462 0.77 -20.60 -11.87
N GLU A 463 1.80 -20.59 -11.06
CA GLU A 463 2.97 -21.48 -11.16
C GLU A 463 2.87 -22.69 -10.22
N GLU A 464 1.93 -22.67 -9.26
CA GLU A 464 1.70 -23.70 -8.24
C GLU A 464 0.21 -24.03 -8.11
N ASP A 465 -0.13 -25.24 -7.68
CA ASP A 465 -1.50 -25.59 -7.30
C ASP A 465 -1.77 -25.11 -5.87
N ARG A 466 -1.92 -23.81 -5.72
CA ARG A 466 -2.06 -23.14 -4.44
C ARG A 466 -3.07 -21.99 -4.54
N LEU A 467 -3.95 -21.91 -3.56
CA LEU A 467 -4.95 -20.86 -3.41
C LEU A 467 -4.92 -20.34 -1.99
N ARG A 468 -4.80 -19.04 -1.85
CA ARG A 468 -4.83 -18.37 -0.56
C ARG A 468 -5.97 -17.36 -0.50
N ARG A 469 -6.71 -17.37 0.59
CA ARG A 469 -7.79 -16.43 0.90
C ARG A 469 -7.56 -15.76 2.23
N ASN A 470 -7.84 -14.49 2.28
CA ASN A 470 -7.75 -13.71 3.49
C ASN A 470 -9.02 -12.86 3.65
N TYR A 471 -9.64 -12.98 4.82
CA TYR A 471 -10.77 -12.16 5.24
C TYR A 471 -10.35 -11.34 6.44
N SER A 472 -10.53 -10.03 6.40
CA SER A 472 -10.29 -9.18 7.55
C SER A 472 -11.44 -8.21 7.75
N ALA A 473 -11.71 -7.90 9.02
CA ALA A 473 -12.68 -6.88 9.41
C ALA A 473 -12.13 -6.13 10.63
N GLY A 474 -12.25 -4.81 10.60
CA GLY A 474 -11.70 -3.97 11.64
C GLY A 474 -12.58 -2.77 11.95
N THR A 475 -12.38 -2.23 13.14
CA THR A 475 -12.93 -0.96 13.57
C THR A 475 -11.88 -0.19 14.35
N ASP A 476 -11.77 1.10 14.05
CA ASP A 476 -10.90 2.05 14.72
C ASP A 476 -11.73 3.20 15.22
N PHE A 477 -11.48 3.67 16.42
CA PHE A 477 -12.14 4.86 16.93
C PHE A 477 -11.17 5.77 17.68
N SER A 478 -11.44 7.05 17.64
CA SER A 478 -10.82 8.08 18.47
C SER A 478 -11.91 8.97 19.05
N TYR A 479 -11.85 9.20 20.36
CA TYR A 479 -12.79 10.03 21.10
C TYR A 479 -12.06 11.08 21.92
N ASP A 480 -12.27 12.34 21.61
CA ASP A 480 -11.73 13.48 22.36
C ASP A 480 -12.49 13.69 23.66
N ILE A 481 -11.94 13.22 24.79
CA ILE A 481 -12.49 13.43 26.13
C ILE A 481 -12.42 14.92 26.49
N GLY A 482 -11.36 15.58 26.04
CA GLY A 482 -11.12 17.01 26.22
C GLY A 482 -10.15 17.55 25.20
N SER A 483 -9.73 18.80 25.32
CA SER A 483 -8.80 19.44 24.36
C SER A 483 -7.41 18.82 24.32
N TYR A 484 -7.03 18.07 25.37
CA TYR A 484 -5.69 17.52 25.53
C TYR A 484 -5.70 16.03 25.89
N THR A 485 -6.84 15.36 25.79
CA THR A 485 -6.98 13.97 26.20
C THR A 485 -7.84 13.25 25.20
N SER A 486 -7.30 12.21 24.58
CA SER A 486 -8.01 11.36 23.64
C SER A 486 -8.00 9.90 24.09
N LEU A 487 -9.08 9.20 23.78
CA LEU A 487 -9.24 7.76 23.92
C LEU A 487 -9.29 7.16 22.52
N THR A 488 -8.37 6.26 22.22
CA THR A 488 -8.31 5.56 20.94
C THR A 488 -8.52 4.07 21.16
N GLY A 489 -9.01 3.38 20.16
CA GLY A 489 -9.08 1.93 20.22
C GLY A 489 -9.30 1.32 18.85
N SER A 490 -8.84 0.10 18.70
CA SER A 490 -9.04 -0.71 17.51
C SER A 490 -9.35 -2.16 17.85
N ILE A 491 -10.11 -2.80 16.99
CA ILE A 491 -10.33 -4.25 17.00
C ILE A 491 -10.25 -4.71 15.57
N THR A 492 -9.37 -5.67 15.28
CA THR A 492 -9.22 -6.28 13.96
C THR A 492 -9.30 -7.79 14.08
N TYR A 493 -10.13 -8.40 13.26
CA TYR A 493 -10.22 -9.84 13.05
C TYR A 493 -9.68 -10.18 11.67
N ALA A 494 -8.88 -11.23 11.56
CA ALA A 494 -8.42 -11.75 10.29
C ALA A 494 -8.47 -13.28 10.28
N ASN A 495 -8.93 -13.85 9.16
CA ASN A 495 -8.93 -15.27 8.89
C ASN A 495 -8.18 -15.52 7.59
N ILE A 496 -7.15 -16.36 7.65
CA ILE A 496 -6.30 -16.75 6.53
C ILE A 496 -6.54 -18.22 6.25
N GLU A 497 -6.95 -18.54 5.05
CA GLU A 497 -7.14 -19.91 4.57
C GLU A 497 -6.18 -20.19 3.42
N GLU A 498 -5.43 -21.27 3.49
CA GLU A 498 -4.57 -21.74 2.43
C GLU A 498 -4.97 -23.15 2.01
N ARG A 499 -5.11 -23.37 0.70
CA ARG A 499 -5.46 -24.64 0.07
C ARG A 499 -4.43 -24.97 -1.02
N GLY A 500 -4.14 -26.24 -1.21
CA GLY A 500 -3.26 -26.77 -2.24
C GLY A 500 -2.62 -28.07 -1.84
N THR A 501 -1.70 -28.55 -2.67
CA THR A 501 -0.92 -29.78 -2.42
C THR A 501 0.26 -29.54 -1.49
N SER A 502 0.50 -28.27 -1.06
CA SER A 502 1.61 -27.91 -0.20
C SER A 502 1.41 -28.41 1.25
N THR A 503 2.50 -28.61 1.95
CA THR A 503 2.50 -28.97 3.39
C THR A 503 1.98 -27.84 4.28
N THR A 504 1.61 -26.70 3.69
CA THR A 504 1.22 -25.47 4.39
C THR A 504 -0.30 -25.24 4.43
N ALA A 505 -1.11 -26.15 3.84
CA ALA A 505 -2.55 -26.00 3.84
C ALA A 505 -3.14 -25.96 5.27
N GLY A 506 -4.06 -25.02 5.49
CA GLY A 506 -4.68 -24.83 6.81
C GLY A 506 -5.45 -23.52 6.94
N VAL A 507 -5.81 -23.20 8.16
CA VAL A 507 -6.53 -21.97 8.53
C VAL A 507 -5.84 -21.33 9.73
N SER A 508 -5.73 -20.00 9.73
CA SER A 508 -5.26 -19.19 10.86
C SER A 508 -6.28 -18.09 11.16
N GLU A 509 -6.73 -18.02 12.41
CA GLU A 509 -7.62 -16.98 12.91
C GLU A 509 -6.85 -16.06 13.84
N ASN A 510 -6.97 -14.75 13.64
CA ASN A 510 -6.21 -13.74 14.36
C ASN A 510 -7.17 -12.65 14.85
N ILE A 511 -7.04 -12.25 16.12
CA ILE A 511 -7.74 -11.12 16.71
C ILE A 511 -6.71 -10.20 17.35
N ASN A 512 -6.71 -8.94 16.95
CA ASN A 512 -5.93 -7.89 17.60
C ASN A 512 -6.88 -6.81 18.14
N SER A 513 -6.65 -6.38 19.38
CA SER A 513 -7.43 -5.32 20.01
C SER A 513 -6.51 -4.38 20.76
N THR A 514 -6.67 -3.09 20.54
CA THR A 514 -5.90 -2.06 21.24
C THR A 514 -6.83 -1.06 21.89
N LEU A 515 -6.41 -0.51 23.03
CA LEU A 515 -7.11 0.59 23.72
C LEU A 515 -6.04 1.54 24.28
N GLY A 516 -6.05 2.77 23.82
CA GLY A 516 -5.09 3.79 24.18
C GLY A 516 -5.74 5.01 24.84
N LEU A 517 -5.10 5.54 25.86
CA LEU A 517 -5.43 6.81 26.47
C LEU A 517 -4.21 7.72 26.37
N SER A 518 -4.33 8.82 25.65
CA SER A 518 -3.24 9.79 25.49
C SER A 518 -3.60 11.14 26.09
N ARG A 519 -2.59 11.84 26.61
CA ARG A 519 -2.73 13.20 27.13
C ARG A 519 -1.50 14.05 26.82
N THR A 520 -1.76 15.20 26.23
CA THR A 520 -0.73 16.21 25.92
C THR A 520 -0.64 17.24 27.05
N PHE A 521 0.57 17.53 27.47
CA PHE A 521 0.92 18.51 28.50
C PHE A 521 1.73 19.64 27.87
N GLY A 522 1.16 20.84 27.82
CA GLY A 522 1.75 21.96 27.10
C GLY A 522 1.67 21.75 25.59
N GLU A 523 2.73 22.10 24.87
CA GLU A 523 2.80 22.02 23.39
C GLU A 523 3.66 20.84 22.90
N HIS A 524 4.51 20.26 23.76
CA HIS A 524 5.56 19.36 23.34
C HIS A 524 5.57 17.99 24.03
N LEU A 525 4.89 17.84 25.17
CA LEU A 525 4.96 16.61 25.95
C LEU A 525 3.65 15.83 25.84
N THR A 526 3.71 14.61 25.37
CA THR A 526 2.56 13.69 25.35
C THR A 526 2.87 12.43 26.15
N THR A 527 1.91 11.98 26.92
CA THR A 527 1.99 10.68 27.61
C THR A 527 0.87 9.79 27.15
N SER A 528 1.15 8.51 26.98
CA SER A 528 0.13 7.53 26.61
C SER A 528 0.18 6.26 27.49
N LEU A 529 -0.97 5.62 27.62
CA LEU A 529 -1.13 4.29 28.19
C LEU A 529 -1.90 3.45 27.19
N ASN A 530 -1.28 2.40 26.68
CA ASN A 530 -1.86 1.51 25.70
C ASN A 530 -2.00 0.10 26.28
N LEU A 531 -3.15 -0.50 26.05
CA LEU A 531 -3.44 -1.90 26.33
C LEU A 531 -3.61 -2.62 25.01
N SER A 532 -2.91 -3.73 24.78
CA SER A 532 -3.09 -4.55 23.60
C SER A 532 -3.33 -6.01 23.95
N TYR A 533 -4.17 -6.65 23.17
CA TYR A 533 -4.51 -8.05 23.25
C TYR A 533 -4.48 -8.64 21.85
N LEU A 534 -3.64 -9.64 21.66
CA LEU A 534 -3.51 -10.37 20.42
C LEU A 534 -3.72 -11.86 20.70
N THR A 535 -4.49 -12.53 19.86
CA THR A 535 -4.62 -13.99 19.89
C THR A 535 -4.60 -14.55 18.48
N THR A 536 -3.88 -15.63 18.30
CA THR A 536 -3.79 -16.40 17.08
C THR A 536 -4.13 -17.84 17.37
N SER A 537 -4.92 -18.47 16.51
CA SER A 537 -5.28 -19.88 16.60
C SER A 537 -5.46 -20.50 15.22
N GLY A 538 -5.20 -21.82 15.10
CA GLY A 538 -5.43 -22.53 13.86
C GLY A 538 -4.45 -23.66 13.61
N ASN A 539 -4.46 -24.15 12.36
CA ASN A 539 -3.62 -25.26 11.94
C ASN A 539 -2.80 -24.94 10.66
N LEU A 540 -2.79 -23.67 10.26
CA LEU A 540 -1.91 -23.23 9.18
C LEU A 540 -0.47 -23.38 9.65
N SER A 541 0.35 -24.14 8.92
CA SER A 541 1.74 -24.39 9.31
C SER A 541 2.51 -23.06 9.35
N GLN A 542 2.94 -22.69 10.54
CA GLN A 542 3.71 -21.47 10.79
C GLN A 542 5.12 -21.83 11.23
N VAL A 543 6.09 -21.11 10.70
CA VAL A 543 7.39 -20.96 11.35
C VAL A 543 7.27 -19.77 12.31
N SER A 544 6.59 -19.95 13.42
CA SER A 544 6.46 -18.95 14.48
C SER A 544 7.22 -19.43 15.72
N LEU A 545 7.91 -18.51 16.37
CA LEU A 545 8.61 -18.78 17.64
C LEU A 545 7.67 -19.34 18.72
N TYR A 546 6.38 -18.99 18.66
CA TYR A 546 5.36 -19.30 19.68
C TYR A 546 4.36 -20.40 19.26
N GLY A 547 4.54 -21.01 18.06
CA GLY A 547 3.59 -22.02 17.55
C GLY A 547 2.34 -21.39 16.92
N ASN A 548 1.32 -22.24 16.65
CA ASN A 548 0.10 -21.81 15.95
C ASN A 548 -0.93 -21.14 16.88
N ASP A 549 -0.94 -21.55 18.15
CA ASP A 549 -1.88 -21.04 19.16
C ASP A 549 -1.13 -20.28 20.24
N TYR A 550 -1.32 -18.97 20.26
CA TYR A 550 -0.76 -18.13 21.30
C TYR A 550 -1.62 -16.91 21.59
N THR A 551 -1.43 -16.35 22.78
CA THR A 551 -2.07 -15.11 23.22
C THR A 551 -1.02 -14.18 23.79
N ASP A 552 -1.02 -12.93 23.33
CA ASP A 552 -0.13 -11.87 23.80
C ASP A 552 -0.95 -10.73 24.43
N ARG A 553 -0.58 -10.33 25.62
CA ARG A 553 -1.19 -9.23 26.37
C ARG A 553 -0.11 -8.24 26.75
N ARG A 554 -0.33 -6.97 26.44
CA ARG A 554 0.65 -5.92 26.70
C ARG A 554 0.05 -4.72 27.39
N ILE A 555 0.86 -4.11 28.22
CA ILE A 555 0.62 -2.79 28.78
C ILE A 555 1.82 -1.95 28.41
N THR A 556 1.62 -0.90 27.64
CA THR A 556 2.67 0.04 27.24
C THR A 556 2.40 1.40 27.83
N PHE A 557 3.37 1.94 28.55
CA PHE A 557 3.37 3.34 28.98
C PHE A 557 4.43 4.08 28.20
N SER A 558 4.04 5.18 27.54
CA SER A 558 4.99 5.99 26.77
C SER A 558 4.97 7.46 27.18
N VAL A 559 6.12 8.10 26.95
CA VAL A 559 6.34 9.54 27.09
C VAL A 559 7.05 10.02 25.83
N SER A 560 6.41 10.90 25.11
CA SER A 560 6.92 11.48 23.87
C SER A 560 7.16 12.98 24.04
N TYR A 561 8.27 13.46 23.53
CA TYR A 561 8.62 14.87 23.48
C TYR A 561 8.90 15.29 22.04
N GLU A 562 8.21 16.31 21.58
CA GLU A 562 8.31 16.86 20.23
C GLU A 562 9.01 18.23 20.29
N TYR A 563 9.95 18.44 19.37
CA TYR A 563 10.67 19.68 19.16
C TYR A 563 10.52 20.15 17.72
N GLU A 564 9.96 21.34 17.51
CA GLU A 564 9.82 22.02 16.21
C GLU A 564 10.96 23.01 15.94
#